data_a688ca65c1a80039631b4dd6b7ff7807
#
_entry.id   a688ca65c1a80039631b4dd6b7ff7807
#
_cell.length_a   1.000
_cell.length_b   1.000
_cell.length_c   1.000
_cell.angle_alpha   90.00
_cell.angle_beta   90.00
_cell.angle_gamma   90.00
#
_symmetry.space_group_name_H-M   'P 1'
#
loop_
_entity.id
_entity.type
_entity.pdbx_description
1 polymer ?
#
loop_
_entity_poly.entity_id
_entity_poly.type
_entity_poly.pdbx_seq_one_letter_code
_entity_poly.pdbx_strand_id
1 'polypeptide(L)'
;MLTAAQTRAAALAAGDAAALRALLHPGFGWVSHRSEVFDRDGYVAANTTPGRLRWRAQRLEQPQVHVVGDAAVLRCTVTDIVTGADGAEVRAKMLMTQTWVRDETGGWVCLAGHAGPRLD
;
A
#
# COMPACT_ATOMS: atom_id res chain seq x y z
N MET A 1 6.66 12.92 1.51
CA MET A 1 6.13 11.56 1.83
C MET A 1 4.93 11.19 0.96
N LEU A 2 4.00 12.09 0.71
CA LEU A 2 2.81 11.76 -0.12
C LEU A 2 3.19 11.25 -1.52
N THR A 3 4.20 11.85 -2.15
CA THR A 3 4.71 11.37 -3.44
C THR A 3 5.17 9.92 -3.35
N ALA A 4 5.87 9.53 -2.28
CA ALA A 4 6.28 8.14 -2.06
C ALA A 4 5.09 7.20 -1.93
N ALA A 5 4.03 7.63 -1.22
CA ALA A 5 2.81 6.85 -1.09
C ALA A 5 2.09 6.66 -2.44
N GLN A 6 2.08 7.69 -3.28
CA GLN A 6 1.53 7.62 -4.63
C GLN A 6 2.38 6.73 -5.55
N THR A 7 3.70 6.79 -5.40
CA THR A 7 4.62 5.90 -6.14
C THR A 7 4.41 4.44 -5.76
N ARG A 8 4.15 4.17 -4.47
CA ARG A 8 3.79 2.82 -4.00
C ARG A 8 2.51 2.33 -4.69
N ALA A 9 1.47 3.15 -4.73
CA ALA A 9 0.21 2.81 -5.39
C ALA A 9 0.42 2.52 -6.89
N ALA A 10 1.27 3.30 -7.55
CA ALA A 10 1.62 3.08 -8.95
C ALA A 10 2.38 1.76 -9.16
N ALA A 11 3.26 1.38 -8.23
CA ALA A 11 3.98 0.10 -8.28
C ALA A 11 3.03 -1.09 -8.17
N LEU A 12 2.00 -1.00 -7.33
CA LEU A 12 0.94 -2.01 -7.28
C LEU A 12 0.24 -2.16 -8.64
N ALA A 13 -0.18 -1.05 -9.22
CA ALA A 13 -0.88 -1.04 -10.51
C ALA A 13 -0.01 -1.59 -11.64
N ALA A 14 1.30 -1.35 -11.58
CA ALA A 14 2.25 -1.86 -12.57
C ALA A 14 2.64 -3.32 -12.32
N GLY A 15 2.31 -3.90 -11.17
CA GLY A 15 2.77 -5.24 -10.80
C GLY A 15 4.29 -5.31 -10.62
N ASP A 16 4.92 -4.20 -10.29
CA ASP A 16 6.38 -4.08 -10.20
C ASP A 16 6.86 -4.44 -8.79
N ALA A 17 7.20 -5.71 -8.61
CA ALA A 17 7.64 -6.24 -7.32
C ALA A 17 8.88 -5.52 -6.78
N ALA A 18 9.86 -5.26 -7.63
CA ALA A 18 11.12 -4.61 -7.21
C ALA A 18 10.87 -3.17 -6.78
N ALA A 19 10.08 -2.40 -7.54
CA ALA A 19 9.74 -1.03 -7.20
C ALA A 19 8.92 -0.97 -5.91
N LEU A 20 7.95 -1.88 -5.74
CA LEU A 20 7.16 -1.97 -4.53
C LEU A 20 8.03 -2.26 -3.32
N ARG A 21 8.89 -3.29 -3.42
CA ARG A 21 9.79 -3.69 -2.33
C ARG A 21 10.71 -2.55 -1.88
N ALA A 22 11.23 -1.77 -2.83
CA ALA A 22 12.15 -0.66 -2.54
C ALA A 22 11.50 0.45 -1.69
N LEU A 23 10.17 0.56 -1.71
CA LEU A 23 9.41 1.53 -0.93
C LEU A 23 9.00 1.03 0.45
N LEU A 24 9.33 -0.22 0.79
CA LEU A 24 8.96 -0.84 2.06
C LEU A 24 10.19 -1.03 2.95
N HIS A 25 10.06 -0.61 4.21
CA HIS A 25 11.09 -0.83 5.22
C HIS A 25 11.31 -2.34 5.44
N PRO A 26 12.55 -2.79 5.77
CA PRO A 26 12.79 -4.21 6.08
C PRO A 26 11.90 -4.78 7.18
N GLY A 27 11.49 -3.96 8.14
CA GLY A 27 10.56 -4.34 9.21
C GLY A 27 9.08 -4.08 8.90
N PHE A 28 8.74 -3.88 7.64
CA PHE A 28 7.38 -3.56 7.20
C PHE A 28 6.36 -4.58 7.68
N GLY A 29 5.19 -4.07 8.12
CA GLY A 29 4.02 -4.86 8.44
C GLY A 29 2.75 -4.26 7.81
N TRP A 30 1.89 -5.10 7.32
CA TRP A 30 0.60 -4.69 6.76
C TRP A 30 -0.53 -5.52 7.34
N VAL A 31 -1.63 -4.85 7.66
CA VAL A 31 -2.88 -5.52 8.02
C VAL A 31 -3.91 -5.23 6.95
N SER A 32 -4.45 -6.28 6.34
CA SER A 32 -5.45 -6.14 5.29
C SER A 32 -6.86 -5.90 5.85
N HIS A 33 -7.79 -5.57 4.97
CA HIS A 33 -9.20 -5.41 5.33
C HIS A 33 -9.87 -6.72 5.81
N ARG A 34 -9.18 -7.85 5.63
CA ARG A 34 -9.61 -9.17 6.11
C ARG A 34 -8.86 -9.60 7.38
N SER A 35 -8.15 -8.67 8.01
CA SER A 35 -7.32 -8.92 9.19
C SER A 35 -6.17 -9.90 8.93
N GLU A 36 -5.72 -10.02 7.70
CA GLU A 36 -4.52 -10.78 7.36
C GLU A 36 -3.30 -9.92 7.63
N VAL A 37 -2.27 -10.51 8.22
CA VAL A 37 -1.02 -9.82 8.57
C VAL A 37 0.09 -10.28 7.64
N PHE A 38 0.79 -9.32 7.03
CA PHE A 38 1.89 -9.59 6.11
C PHE A 38 3.16 -8.90 6.57
N ASP A 39 4.29 -9.58 6.43
CA ASP A 39 5.60 -8.93 6.41
C ASP A 39 5.90 -8.39 5.00
N ARG A 40 7.09 -7.80 4.82
CA ARG A 40 7.46 -7.22 3.52
C ARG A 40 7.40 -8.24 2.39
N ASP A 41 8.03 -9.39 2.56
CA ASP A 41 8.11 -10.41 1.52
C ASP A 41 6.73 -11.00 1.20
N GLY A 42 5.94 -11.28 2.22
CA GLY A 42 4.57 -11.78 2.08
C GLY A 42 3.66 -10.77 1.37
N TYR A 43 3.79 -9.50 1.72
CA TYR A 43 3.00 -8.42 1.11
C TYR A 43 3.34 -8.27 -0.38
N VAL A 44 4.62 -8.23 -0.72
CA VAL A 44 5.05 -8.12 -2.12
C VAL A 44 4.57 -9.33 -2.92
N ALA A 45 4.75 -10.54 -2.41
CA ALA A 45 4.31 -11.76 -3.08
C ALA A 45 2.80 -11.79 -3.28
N ALA A 46 2.02 -11.44 -2.26
CA ALA A 46 0.55 -11.46 -2.33
C ALA A 46 0.00 -10.48 -3.37
N ASN A 47 0.69 -9.37 -3.61
CA ASN A 47 0.18 -8.28 -4.46
C ASN A 47 0.79 -8.23 -5.86
N THR A 48 1.85 -8.98 -6.14
CA THR A 48 2.55 -8.90 -7.44
C THR A 48 2.72 -10.25 -8.12
N THR A 49 2.33 -11.36 -7.50
CA THR A 49 2.48 -12.68 -8.11
C THR A 49 1.47 -12.86 -9.24
N PRO A 50 1.92 -13.20 -10.48
CA PRO A 50 1.01 -13.45 -11.59
C PRO A 50 0.02 -14.59 -11.30
N GLY A 51 -1.20 -14.47 -11.83
CA GLY A 51 -2.25 -15.46 -11.67
C GLY A 51 -3.06 -15.35 -10.38
N ARG A 52 -2.67 -14.44 -9.50
CA ARG A 52 -3.44 -14.10 -8.30
C ARG A 52 -4.25 -12.83 -8.52
N LEU A 53 -4.16 -11.90 -7.58
CA LEU A 53 -4.77 -10.59 -7.67
C LEU A 53 -3.97 -9.72 -8.64
N ARG A 54 -4.66 -9.04 -9.55
CA ARG A 54 -4.03 -8.04 -10.40
C ARG A 54 -4.55 -6.67 -10.03
N TRP A 55 -3.66 -5.80 -9.58
CA TRP A 55 -3.97 -4.41 -9.32
C TRP A 55 -4.18 -3.64 -10.63
N ARG A 56 -5.23 -2.84 -10.67
CA ARG A 56 -5.48 -1.87 -11.75
C ARG A 56 -5.14 -0.48 -11.30
N ALA A 57 -5.55 -0.13 -10.09
CA ALA A 57 -5.25 1.16 -9.48
C ALA A 57 -5.49 1.11 -7.97
N GLN A 58 -4.76 1.93 -7.26
CA GLN A 58 -5.12 2.34 -5.91
C GLN A 58 -5.16 3.86 -5.91
N ARG A 59 -6.32 4.42 -5.66
CA ARG A 59 -6.52 5.87 -5.63
C ARG A 59 -6.57 6.35 -4.21
N LEU A 60 -5.69 7.29 -3.88
CA LEU A 60 -5.64 7.93 -2.57
C LEU A 60 -6.46 9.22 -2.65
N GLU A 61 -7.49 9.31 -1.82
CA GLU A 61 -8.41 10.44 -1.79
C GLU A 61 -8.37 11.11 -0.43
N GLN A 62 -8.45 12.44 -0.41
CA GLN A 62 -8.48 13.26 0.80
C GLN A 62 -7.30 12.93 1.75
N PRO A 63 -6.05 12.92 1.25
CA PRO A 63 -4.91 12.56 2.08
C PRO A 63 -4.66 13.61 3.16
N GLN A 64 -4.38 13.13 4.38
CA GLN A 64 -3.92 13.91 5.51
C GLN A 64 -2.56 13.36 5.92
N VAL A 65 -1.55 14.23 5.92
CA VAL A 65 -0.17 13.86 6.26
C VAL A 65 0.24 14.59 7.51
N HIS A 66 0.79 13.85 8.47
CA HIS A 66 1.34 14.38 9.72
C HIS A 66 2.81 13.96 9.83
N VAL A 67 3.71 14.93 9.80
CA VAL A 67 5.15 14.67 9.87
C VAL A 67 5.65 15.01 11.27
N VAL A 68 6.37 14.06 11.88
CA VAL A 68 7.01 14.25 13.19
C VAL A 68 8.44 13.73 13.08
N GLY A 69 9.41 14.64 13.00
CA GLY A 69 10.81 14.25 12.80
C GLY A 69 11.01 13.42 11.54
N ASP A 70 11.57 12.24 11.71
CA ASP A 70 11.84 11.29 10.62
C ASP A 70 10.69 10.31 10.37
N ALA A 71 9.53 10.56 10.93
CA ALA A 71 8.34 9.75 10.75
C ALA A 71 7.17 10.59 10.23
N ALA A 72 6.27 9.94 9.51
CA ALA A 72 5.04 10.56 9.04
C ALA A 72 3.91 9.56 9.05
N VAL A 73 2.70 10.04 9.33
CA VAL A 73 1.47 9.26 9.24
C VAL A 73 0.63 9.81 8.10
N LEU A 74 0.18 8.92 7.24
CA LEU A 74 -0.79 9.21 6.19
C LEU A 74 -2.12 8.59 6.57
N ARG A 75 -3.18 9.40 6.53
CA ARG A 75 -4.57 8.93 6.59
C ARG A 75 -5.28 9.38 5.33
N CYS A 76 -5.99 8.46 4.71
CA CYS A 76 -6.77 8.77 3.51
C CYS A 76 -7.89 7.77 3.33
N THR A 77 -8.77 8.05 2.39
CA THR A 77 -9.65 7.05 1.81
C THR A 77 -8.96 6.48 0.59
N VAL A 78 -9.01 5.16 0.41
CA VAL A 78 -8.52 4.52 -0.81
C VAL A 78 -9.68 3.89 -1.55
N THR A 79 -9.59 3.95 -2.87
CA THR A 79 -10.38 3.10 -3.76
C THR A 79 -9.43 2.14 -4.44
N ASP A 80 -9.57 0.87 -4.11
CA ASP A 80 -8.81 -0.22 -4.69
C ASP A 80 -9.58 -0.79 -5.88
N ILE A 81 -8.92 -0.87 -7.02
CA ILE A 81 -9.47 -1.47 -8.22
C ILE A 81 -8.59 -2.63 -8.59
N VAL A 82 -9.13 -3.84 -8.49
CA VAL A 82 -8.39 -5.08 -8.72
C VAL A 82 -9.18 -5.99 -9.66
N THR A 83 -8.46 -6.86 -10.36
CA THR A 83 -9.05 -7.94 -11.16
C THR A 83 -8.67 -9.26 -10.49
N GLY A 84 -9.68 -10.07 -10.17
CA GLY A 84 -9.48 -11.41 -9.61
C GLY A 84 -9.03 -12.41 -10.67
N ALA A 85 -8.71 -13.64 -10.23
CA ALA A 85 -8.28 -14.72 -11.11
C ALA A 85 -9.35 -15.09 -12.15
N ASP A 86 -10.62 -14.84 -11.87
CA ASP A 86 -11.77 -15.04 -12.77
C ASP A 86 -11.94 -13.93 -13.82
N GLY A 87 -11.08 -12.90 -13.78
CA GLY A 87 -11.17 -11.74 -14.66
C GLY A 87 -12.19 -10.68 -14.23
N ALA A 88 -12.93 -10.89 -13.15
CA ALA A 88 -13.91 -9.92 -12.66
C ALA A 88 -13.21 -8.76 -11.97
N GLU A 89 -13.62 -7.54 -12.30
CA GLU A 89 -13.15 -6.33 -11.63
C GLU A 89 -13.89 -6.11 -10.32
N VAL A 90 -13.14 -5.84 -9.27
CA VAL A 90 -13.67 -5.50 -7.94
C VAL A 90 -13.18 -4.12 -7.55
N ARG A 91 -14.10 -3.29 -7.07
CA ARG A 91 -13.78 -1.99 -6.48
C ARG A 91 -14.09 -2.04 -5.00
N ALA A 92 -13.15 -1.62 -4.18
CA ALA A 92 -13.32 -1.60 -2.73
C ALA A 92 -12.88 -0.24 -2.20
N LYS A 93 -13.73 0.39 -1.40
CA LYS A 93 -13.44 1.65 -0.75
C LYS A 93 -13.26 1.44 0.74
N MET A 94 -12.21 2.03 1.32
CA MET A 94 -11.90 1.85 2.74
C MET A 94 -11.02 2.98 3.25
N LEU A 95 -10.97 3.13 4.57
CA LEU A 95 -9.99 4.00 5.20
C LEU A 95 -8.65 3.30 5.24
N MET A 96 -7.58 4.08 5.06
CA MET A 96 -6.22 3.59 5.11
C MET A 96 -5.36 4.49 5.99
N THR A 97 -4.54 3.87 6.83
CA THR A 97 -3.49 4.55 7.59
C THR A 97 -2.16 3.90 7.28
N GLN A 98 -1.16 4.72 6.99
CA GLN A 98 0.22 4.27 6.76
C GLN A 98 1.18 5.06 7.63
N THR A 99 2.22 4.39 8.10
CA THR A 99 3.36 5.02 8.78
C THR A 99 4.57 4.92 7.86
N TRP A 100 5.18 6.06 7.61
CA TRP A 100 6.39 6.20 6.78
C TRP A 100 7.53 6.72 7.62
N VAL A 101 8.74 6.27 7.33
CA VAL A 101 9.96 6.71 8.00
C VAL A 101 11.02 7.07 6.96
N ARG A 102 11.94 7.98 7.34
CA ARG A 102 13.10 8.27 6.50
C ARG A 102 14.12 7.15 6.63
N ASP A 103 14.66 6.74 5.50
CA ASP A 103 15.81 5.83 5.46
C ASP A 103 17.13 6.62 5.59
N GLU A 104 18.26 5.90 5.52
CA GLU A 104 19.58 6.49 5.66
C GLU A 104 19.92 7.51 4.58
N THR A 105 19.27 7.42 3.42
CA THR A 105 19.47 8.35 2.29
C THR A 105 18.58 9.58 2.38
N GLY A 106 17.69 9.65 3.37
CA GLY A 106 16.67 10.69 3.51
C GLY A 106 15.40 10.44 2.71
N GLY A 107 15.31 9.33 2.00
CA GLY A 107 14.09 8.89 1.31
C GLY A 107 13.04 8.35 2.28
N TRP A 108 11.79 8.35 1.86
CA TRP A 108 10.70 7.81 2.66
C TRP A 108 10.42 6.37 2.29
N VAL A 109 10.33 5.50 3.29
CA VAL A 109 9.91 4.10 3.13
C VAL A 109 8.76 3.80 4.08
N CYS A 110 7.84 2.94 3.66
CA CYS A 110 6.68 2.58 4.45
C CYS A 110 7.07 1.55 5.51
N LEU A 111 6.77 1.85 6.77
CA LEU A 111 7.04 0.94 7.88
C LEU A 111 5.83 0.06 8.20
N ALA A 112 4.63 0.61 8.10
CA ALA A 112 3.43 -0.12 8.45
C ALA A 112 2.22 0.48 7.75
N GLY A 113 1.18 -0.32 7.59
CA GLY A 113 -0.08 0.16 7.09
C GLY A 113 -1.23 -0.76 7.42
N HIS A 114 -2.42 -0.19 7.37
CA HIS A 114 -3.68 -0.88 7.55
C HIS A 114 -4.74 -0.21 6.70
N ALA A 115 -5.45 -0.99 5.91
CA ALA A 115 -6.61 -0.54 5.15
C ALA A 115 -7.80 -1.40 5.51
N GLY A 116 -8.95 -0.78 5.69
CA GLY A 116 -10.18 -1.49 6.05
C GLY A 116 -10.73 -1.10 7.41
N PRO A 117 -11.90 -1.68 7.77
CA PRO A 117 -12.73 -2.51 6.91
C PRO A 117 -13.31 -1.75 5.70
N ARG A 118 -13.89 -2.49 4.76
CA ARG A 118 -14.56 -1.89 3.60
C ARG A 118 -15.72 -1.01 4.06
N LEU A 119 -15.91 0.11 3.37
CA LEU A 119 -16.98 1.08 3.67
C LEU A 119 -18.30 0.76 2.94
N ASP A 120 -18.24 -0.15 1.98
CA ASP A 120 -19.37 -0.51 1.13
C ASP A 120 -19.88 -1.96 1.30
#